data_6b2ddf830ae38b13e4d519d4ec05357f
#
_entry.id   6b2ddf830ae38b13e4d519d4ec05357f
#
_cell.length_a   1.000
_cell.length_b   1.000
_cell.length_c   1.000
_cell.angle_alpha   90.00
_cell.angle_beta   90.00
_cell.angle_gamma   90.00
#
_symmetry.space_group_name_H-M   'P 1'
#
loop_
_entity.id
_entity.type
_entity.pdbx_description
1 polymer ?
#
loop_
_entity_poly.entity_id
_entity_poly.type
_entity_poly.pdbx_seq_one_letter_code
_entity_poly.pdbx_strand_id
1 'polypeptide(L)'
;MRTVEEFKIDQWNRKHASGSLYGLHGSFTAAPSINELKKLSTNPELEILSPDLKLSYGNHDGKDKLRDSVAALHSSGDKKLTRDNVIITPGSIMANYMLLETICGPGDHVVCQYPTYGQLYLIPKLNGVDVSLWKMDDSNAWLPRIEGLEQMIKPNTKAIILNNPNNPTGAVLNKETLLRVIDIAKKADITVFSDEVFSPLFFTDAKPPSIVSLGYANTVATGSLSKAFALPGIRLGWIITENAELVKAINMKRAYTTIAVSQIDGGIASFALDPAVTPALMERNIQLCREGLDLIEGLVKRNPDRVKWVKPEGAGTAFIQVLDGKGAPVDDVDFCTKLAETESVCLIPGGFCFGEGAEGDFKGYMRIILGDPELLRQGLPALERFIRSYP
;
A
#
# COMPACT_ATOMS: atom_id res chain seq x y z
N MET A 1 -21.45 16.15 17.32
CA MET A 1 -20.50 15.04 17.07
C MET A 1 -20.02 15.17 15.64
N ARG A 2 -18.70 15.15 15.38
CA ARG A 2 -18.16 15.20 14.01
C ARG A 2 -18.45 13.84 13.35
N THR A 3 -19.24 13.82 12.28
CA THR A 3 -19.56 12.57 11.54
C THR A 3 -18.37 12.24 10.67
N VAL A 4 -17.86 11.02 10.77
CA VAL A 4 -16.80 10.48 9.91
C VAL A 4 -17.46 9.47 8.98
N GLU A 5 -17.21 9.57 7.68
CA GLU A 5 -17.64 8.58 6.71
C GLU A 5 -16.97 7.24 7.04
N GLU A 6 -17.74 6.15 7.02
CA GLU A 6 -17.20 4.82 7.31
C GLU A 6 -16.20 4.40 6.20
N PHE A 7 -15.05 3.85 6.59
CA PHE A 7 -14.06 3.40 5.64
C PHE A 7 -14.56 2.18 4.86
N LYS A 8 -14.89 2.35 3.59
CA LYS A 8 -15.62 1.37 2.77
C LYS A 8 -14.99 -0.02 2.72
N ILE A 9 -13.65 -0.12 2.65
CA ILE A 9 -12.96 -1.43 2.69
C ILE A 9 -13.18 -2.13 4.04
N ASP A 10 -13.14 -1.40 5.15
CA ASP A 10 -13.35 -1.98 6.47
C ASP A 10 -14.83 -2.38 6.67
N GLN A 11 -15.76 -1.53 6.23
CA GLN A 11 -17.18 -1.82 6.19
C GLN A 11 -17.46 -3.13 5.42
N TRP A 12 -16.89 -3.27 4.23
CA TRP A 12 -17.02 -4.48 3.41
C TRP A 12 -16.45 -5.71 4.11
N ASN A 13 -15.25 -5.60 4.66
CA ASN A 13 -14.59 -6.71 5.35
C ASN A 13 -15.36 -7.17 6.59
N ARG A 14 -15.87 -6.26 7.41
CA ARG A 14 -16.70 -6.61 8.57
C ARG A 14 -17.94 -7.38 8.19
N LYS A 15 -18.54 -7.03 7.05
CA LYS A 15 -19.79 -7.66 6.59
C LYS A 15 -19.57 -9.03 5.95
N HIS A 16 -18.51 -9.20 5.16
CA HIS A 16 -18.35 -10.34 4.26
C HIS A 16 -17.14 -11.24 4.56
N ALA A 17 -16.05 -10.71 5.15
CA ALA A 17 -14.82 -11.48 5.29
C ALA A 17 -14.88 -12.55 6.40
N SER A 18 -15.52 -12.25 7.54
CA SER A 18 -15.56 -13.15 8.70
C SER A 18 -16.34 -14.44 8.47
N GLY A 19 -17.25 -14.45 7.48
CA GLY A 19 -18.05 -15.64 7.12
C GLY A 19 -17.53 -16.40 5.91
N SER A 20 -16.50 -15.90 5.23
CA SER A 20 -15.98 -16.48 3.99
C SER A 20 -14.89 -17.52 4.27
N LEU A 21 -14.98 -18.68 3.60
CA LEU A 21 -13.97 -19.74 3.66
C LEU A 21 -12.69 -19.33 2.93
N TYR A 22 -12.82 -18.58 1.82
CA TYR A 22 -11.72 -18.14 0.97
C TYR A 22 -11.62 -16.62 0.98
N GLY A 23 -10.81 -16.06 1.89
CA GLY A 23 -10.62 -14.63 2.06
C GLY A 23 -9.66 -14.01 1.04
N LEU A 24 -10.00 -14.02 -0.26
CA LEU A 24 -9.18 -13.47 -1.34
C LEU A 24 -9.13 -11.94 -1.35
N HIS A 25 -9.73 -11.28 -0.37
CA HIS A 25 -9.82 -9.82 -0.20
C HIS A 25 -8.54 -9.15 0.34
N GLY A 26 -7.56 -9.95 0.80
CA GLY A 26 -6.31 -9.47 1.39
C GLY A 26 -5.47 -8.57 0.47
N SER A 27 -4.45 -7.94 1.03
CA SER A 27 -3.48 -7.13 0.28
C SER A 27 -2.06 -7.26 0.85
N PHE A 28 -1.77 -8.40 1.45
CA PHE A 28 -0.47 -8.71 2.07
C PHE A 28 -0.04 -10.10 1.63
N THR A 29 1.26 -10.35 1.73
CA THR A 29 1.83 -11.68 1.48
C THR A 29 1.57 -12.58 2.68
N ALA A 30 1.37 -13.89 2.46
CA ALA A 30 1.16 -14.88 3.53
C ALA A 30 2.20 -14.73 4.63
N ALA A 31 1.73 -14.41 5.86
CA ALA A 31 2.58 -14.04 6.98
C ALA A 31 3.35 -15.27 7.50
N PRO A 32 4.67 -15.17 7.71
CA PRO A 32 5.43 -16.23 8.36
C PRO A 32 5.13 -16.25 9.87
N SER A 33 5.21 -17.41 10.48
CA SER A 33 5.33 -17.56 11.94
C SER A 33 6.70 -17.05 12.42
N ILE A 34 6.84 -16.87 13.74
CA ILE A 34 8.13 -16.50 14.35
C ILE A 34 9.23 -17.53 14.01
N ASN A 35 8.88 -18.81 14.02
CA ASN A 35 9.84 -19.88 13.70
C ASN A 35 10.25 -19.87 12.22
N GLU A 36 9.31 -19.62 11.31
CA GLU A 36 9.60 -19.49 9.88
C GLU A 36 10.46 -18.25 9.61
N LEU A 37 10.14 -17.11 10.24
CA LEU A 37 10.93 -15.90 10.14
C LEU A 37 12.38 -16.12 10.62
N LYS A 38 12.56 -16.83 11.76
CA LYS A 38 13.88 -17.16 12.30
C LYS A 38 14.72 -17.99 11.32
N LYS A 39 14.10 -18.94 10.63
CA LYS A 39 14.77 -19.81 9.63
C LYS A 39 15.31 -19.06 8.41
N LEU A 40 14.83 -17.84 8.15
CA LEU A 40 15.30 -17.02 7.02
C LEU A 40 16.64 -16.33 7.32
N SER A 41 17.11 -16.34 8.58
CA SER A 41 18.37 -15.73 8.94
C SER A 41 19.56 -16.58 8.50
N THR A 42 20.53 -15.95 7.86
CA THR A 42 21.85 -16.53 7.57
C THR A 42 22.78 -16.51 8.78
N ASN A 43 22.40 -15.78 9.85
CA ASN A 43 23.12 -15.75 11.12
C ASN A 43 22.31 -16.50 12.20
N PRO A 44 22.74 -17.72 12.61
CA PRO A 44 22.03 -18.53 13.60
C PRO A 44 22.01 -17.90 15.01
N GLU A 45 22.98 -17.04 15.32
CA GLU A 45 23.09 -16.37 16.63
C GLU A 45 22.21 -15.11 16.71
N LEU A 46 21.57 -14.71 15.62
CA LEU A 46 20.70 -13.55 15.62
C LEU A 46 19.39 -13.89 16.33
N GLU A 47 19.12 -13.22 17.44
CA GLU A 47 17.88 -13.37 18.19
C GLU A 47 16.79 -12.41 17.71
N ILE A 48 15.56 -12.90 17.64
CA ILE A 48 14.37 -12.09 17.32
C ILE A 48 14.11 -11.10 18.45
N LEU A 49 14.19 -11.56 19.69
CA LEU A 49 14.05 -10.75 20.90
C LEU A 49 15.07 -11.23 21.93
N SER A 50 15.78 -10.28 22.55
CA SER A 50 16.61 -10.60 23.71
C SER A 50 15.73 -10.99 24.90
N PRO A 51 16.03 -12.10 25.61
CA PRO A 51 15.35 -12.45 26.87
C PRO A 51 15.46 -11.36 27.95
N ASP A 52 16.53 -10.54 27.90
CA ASP A 52 16.79 -9.45 28.82
C ASP A 52 16.16 -8.11 28.41
N LEU A 53 15.31 -8.10 27.37
CA LEU A 53 14.64 -6.91 26.92
C LEU A 53 13.73 -6.33 28.02
N LYS A 54 14.10 -5.17 28.55
CA LYS A 54 13.23 -4.45 29.48
C LYS A 54 12.01 -3.88 28.76
N LEU A 55 10.82 -4.16 29.27
CA LEU A 55 9.53 -3.72 28.70
C LEU A 55 9.17 -2.30 29.17
N SER A 56 10.13 -1.38 29.18
CA SER A 56 9.94 0.05 29.43
C SER A 56 9.69 0.79 28.12
N TYR A 57 9.40 2.09 28.19
CA TYR A 57 9.37 2.93 26.99
C TYR A 57 10.70 2.87 26.26
N GLY A 58 10.62 2.73 24.93
CA GLY A 58 11.77 2.84 24.02
C GLY A 58 12.08 4.29 23.66
N ASN A 59 13.06 4.44 22.77
CA ASN A 59 13.32 5.73 22.12
C ASN A 59 12.06 6.19 21.39
N HIS A 60 11.70 7.46 21.53
CA HIS A 60 10.51 8.05 20.93
C HIS A 60 10.50 7.86 19.40
N ASP A 61 11.62 8.04 18.72
CA ASP A 61 11.72 7.91 17.26
C ASP A 61 11.83 6.44 16.79
N GLY A 62 11.94 5.50 17.71
CA GLY A 62 12.21 4.09 17.47
C GLY A 62 13.68 3.71 17.73
N LYS A 63 13.98 2.41 17.74
CA LYS A 63 15.34 1.89 17.95
C LYS A 63 16.28 2.37 16.85
N ASP A 64 17.49 2.81 17.21
CA ASP A 64 18.48 3.33 16.28
C ASP A 64 18.80 2.32 15.17
N LYS A 65 19.07 1.06 15.51
CA LYS A 65 19.33 0.00 14.54
C LYS A 65 18.16 -0.16 13.53
N LEU A 66 16.91 -0.09 14.00
CA LEU A 66 15.73 -0.18 13.14
C LEU A 66 15.64 1.02 12.19
N ARG A 67 15.89 2.23 12.71
CA ARG A 67 15.90 3.45 11.89
C ARG A 67 17.01 3.43 10.84
N ASP A 68 18.20 2.92 11.19
CA ASP A 68 19.30 2.73 10.24
C ASP A 68 18.93 1.76 9.11
N SER A 69 18.27 0.64 9.46
CA SER A 69 17.80 -0.34 8.47
C SER A 69 16.77 0.28 7.52
N VAL A 70 15.81 1.06 8.06
CA VAL A 70 14.81 1.78 7.23
C VAL A 70 15.49 2.82 6.35
N ALA A 71 16.44 3.60 6.87
CA ALA A 71 17.18 4.58 6.09
C ALA A 71 17.95 3.90 4.92
N ALA A 72 18.54 2.74 5.18
CA ALA A 72 19.24 1.96 4.15
C ALA A 72 18.29 1.46 3.04
N LEU A 73 17.06 1.01 3.39
CA LEU A 73 16.04 0.58 2.41
C LEU A 73 15.65 1.68 1.41
N HIS A 74 15.64 2.93 1.86
CA HIS A 74 15.24 4.09 1.05
C HIS A 74 16.42 4.84 0.43
N SER A 75 17.66 4.45 0.73
CA SER A 75 18.88 4.99 0.12
C SER A 75 19.10 4.40 -1.27
N SER A 76 19.52 5.22 -2.25
CA SER A 76 19.82 4.77 -3.61
C SER A 76 20.93 5.59 -4.25
N GLY A 77 21.82 4.93 -5.00
CA GLY A 77 22.98 5.57 -5.64
C GLY A 77 23.86 6.28 -4.62
N ASP A 78 24.22 7.52 -4.89
CA ASP A 78 25.02 8.37 -4.01
C ASP A 78 24.21 8.98 -2.85
N LYS A 79 22.87 8.85 -2.89
CA LYS A 79 22.00 9.39 -1.86
C LYS A 79 21.96 8.46 -0.65
N LYS A 80 22.53 8.92 0.45
CA LYS A 80 22.56 8.24 1.74
C LYS A 80 21.64 8.96 2.72
N LEU A 81 20.56 8.27 3.12
CA LEU A 81 19.69 8.69 4.21
C LEU A 81 20.23 8.14 5.54
N THR A 82 19.91 8.80 6.63
CA THR A 82 20.34 8.44 7.97
C THR A 82 19.13 8.19 8.88
N ARG A 83 19.37 7.63 10.06
CA ARG A 83 18.31 7.45 11.05
C ARG A 83 17.55 8.74 11.40
N ASP A 84 18.19 9.90 11.26
CA ASP A 84 17.59 11.20 11.60
C ASP A 84 16.49 11.60 10.60
N ASN A 85 16.44 10.94 9.44
CA ASN A 85 15.38 11.10 8.46
C ASN A 85 14.15 10.21 8.73
N VAL A 86 14.21 9.31 9.73
CA VAL A 86 13.24 8.23 9.94
C VAL A 86 12.47 8.39 11.25
N ILE A 87 11.14 8.27 11.18
CA ILE A 87 10.23 8.22 12.32
C ILE A 87 9.48 6.89 12.28
N ILE A 88 9.65 6.04 13.28
CA ILE A 88 8.93 4.76 13.39
C ILE A 88 7.52 5.01 13.96
N THR A 89 6.50 4.34 13.41
CA THR A 89 5.09 4.52 13.75
C THR A 89 4.36 3.19 13.96
N PRO A 90 3.20 3.16 14.65
CA PRO A 90 2.36 1.98 14.72
C PRO A 90 1.66 1.65 13.39
N GLY A 91 2.42 1.11 12.43
CA GLY A 91 2.00 0.84 11.06
C GLY A 91 1.94 2.09 10.18
N SER A 92 1.90 1.87 8.85
CA SER A 92 1.78 2.96 7.87
C SER A 92 0.47 3.74 8.00
N ILE A 93 -0.60 3.14 8.53
CA ILE A 93 -1.87 3.83 8.75
C ILE A 93 -1.73 5.04 9.66
N MET A 94 -0.91 4.92 10.72
CA MET A 94 -0.59 6.04 11.61
C MET A 94 0.44 6.97 10.97
N ALA A 95 1.39 6.44 10.19
CA ALA A 95 2.35 7.25 9.43
C ALA A 95 1.62 8.21 8.48
N ASN A 96 0.71 7.67 7.66
CA ASN A 96 -0.08 8.45 6.71
C ASN A 96 -0.95 9.49 7.44
N TYR A 97 -1.63 9.09 8.52
CA TYR A 97 -2.47 9.99 9.31
C TYR A 97 -1.66 11.17 9.86
N MET A 98 -0.57 10.90 10.57
CA MET A 98 0.28 11.94 11.16
C MET A 98 0.87 12.88 10.11
N LEU A 99 1.30 12.30 8.96
CA LEU A 99 1.86 13.07 7.87
C LEU A 99 0.81 13.99 7.25
N LEU A 100 -0.34 13.47 6.85
CA LEU A 100 -1.42 14.25 6.22
C LEU A 100 -1.94 15.36 7.15
N GLU A 101 -2.10 15.06 8.45
CA GLU A 101 -2.44 16.05 9.48
C GLU A 101 -1.36 17.15 9.65
N THR A 102 -0.14 16.89 9.19
CA THR A 102 0.98 17.83 9.34
C THR A 102 1.15 18.72 8.12
N ILE A 103 0.96 18.17 6.91
CA ILE A 103 1.27 18.89 5.68
C ILE A 103 0.12 19.70 5.10
N CYS A 104 -1.13 19.44 5.52
CA CYS A 104 -2.30 20.18 5.03
C CYS A 104 -3.39 20.31 6.10
N GLY A 105 -4.24 21.33 5.94
CA GLY A 105 -5.35 21.64 6.82
C GLY A 105 -6.49 22.35 6.11
N PRO A 106 -7.52 22.82 6.84
CA PRO A 106 -8.69 23.46 6.24
C PRO A 106 -8.32 24.62 5.30
N GLY A 107 -8.86 24.60 4.08
CA GLY A 107 -8.60 25.61 3.04
C GLY A 107 -7.37 25.33 2.17
N ASP A 108 -6.57 24.31 2.48
CA ASP A 108 -5.51 23.83 1.61
C ASP A 108 -6.06 22.92 0.51
N HIS A 109 -5.23 22.61 -0.46
CA HIS A 109 -5.52 21.69 -1.56
C HIS A 109 -4.44 20.62 -1.70
N VAL A 110 -4.83 19.41 -2.10
CA VAL A 110 -3.91 18.32 -2.46
C VAL A 110 -4.36 17.67 -3.77
N VAL A 111 -3.40 17.14 -4.52
CA VAL A 111 -3.66 16.27 -5.67
C VAL A 111 -3.33 14.85 -5.28
N CYS A 112 -4.26 13.92 -5.43
CA CYS A 112 -4.08 12.51 -5.05
C CYS A 112 -4.26 11.58 -6.25
N GLN A 113 -3.31 10.68 -6.46
CA GLN A 113 -3.41 9.57 -7.43
C GLN A 113 -4.67 8.74 -7.17
N TYR A 114 -5.39 8.35 -8.24
CA TYR A 114 -6.67 7.65 -8.13
C TYR A 114 -6.88 6.64 -9.29
N PRO A 115 -7.30 5.36 -9.05
CA PRO A 115 -7.68 4.82 -7.74
C PRO A 115 -6.46 4.62 -6.81
N THR A 116 -6.73 4.66 -5.52
CA THR A 116 -5.73 4.41 -4.49
C THR A 116 -6.36 3.98 -3.17
N TYR A 117 -5.54 3.73 -2.16
CA TYR A 117 -6.00 3.44 -0.81
C TYR A 117 -6.73 4.65 -0.21
N GLY A 118 -8.01 4.47 0.14
CA GLY A 118 -8.91 5.57 0.51
C GLY A 118 -8.40 6.52 1.58
N GLN A 119 -7.58 6.03 2.54
CA GLN A 119 -6.99 6.89 3.57
C GLN A 119 -6.25 8.11 2.99
N LEU A 120 -5.60 7.93 1.84
CA LEU A 120 -4.72 8.96 1.26
C LEU A 120 -5.47 10.22 0.80
N TYR A 121 -6.74 10.09 0.45
CA TYR A 121 -7.58 11.24 0.06
C TYR A 121 -8.73 11.51 1.03
N LEU A 122 -9.20 10.51 1.79
CA LEU A 122 -10.29 10.71 2.75
C LEU A 122 -9.83 11.47 3.99
N ILE A 123 -8.61 11.25 4.51
CA ILE A 123 -8.10 12.01 5.65
C ILE A 123 -8.00 13.50 5.33
N PRO A 124 -7.39 13.94 4.20
CA PRO A 124 -7.46 15.35 3.79
C PRO A 124 -8.89 15.88 3.71
N LYS A 125 -9.81 15.18 3.04
CA LYS A 125 -11.22 15.58 2.94
C LYS A 125 -11.88 15.76 4.32
N LEU A 126 -11.68 14.82 5.24
CA LEU A 126 -12.20 14.88 6.61
C LEU A 126 -11.69 16.10 7.37
N ASN A 127 -10.51 16.61 7.01
CA ASN A 127 -9.89 17.78 7.61
C ASN A 127 -10.22 19.08 6.90
N GLY A 128 -11.16 19.07 5.94
CA GLY A 128 -11.57 20.28 5.21
C GLY A 128 -10.57 20.72 4.14
N VAL A 129 -9.73 19.83 3.67
CA VAL A 129 -8.80 20.04 2.55
C VAL A 129 -9.54 19.73 1.24
N ASP A 130 -9.36 20.58 0.24
CA ASP A 130 -9.84 20.33 -1.11
C ASP A 130 -8.96 19.25 -1.77
N VAL A 131 -9.56 18.24 -2.39
CA VAL A 131 -8.84 17.11 -2.99
C VAL A 131 -9.19 16.97 -4.45
N SER A 132 -8.20 17.15 -5.32
CA SER A 132 -8.30 16.78 -6.73
C SER A 132 -7.79 15.37 -6.97
N LEU A 133 -8.63 14.50 -7.57
CA LEU A 133 -8.26 13.13 -7.88
C LEU A 133 -7.60 13.05 -9.26
N TRP A 134 -6.31 12.68 -9.29
CA TRP A 134 -5.55 12.48 -10.50
C TRP A 134 -5.83 11.09 -11.05
N LYS A 135 -6.83 11.02 -11.94
CA LYS A 135 -7.42 9.78 -12.41
C LYS A 135 -6.48 8.99 -13.34
N MET A 136 -6.44 7.69 -13.10
CA MET A 136 -5.80 6.68 -13.95
C MET A 136 -6.88 5.74 -14.50
N ASP A 137 -6.60 5.12 -15.64
CA ASP A 137 -7.47 4.14 -16.28
C ASP A 137 -6.67 2.96 -16.85
N ASP A 138 -7.36 1.86 -17.15
CA ASP A 138 -6.77 0.65 -17.70
C ASP A 138 -6.27 0.81 -19.13
N SER A 139 -6.81 1.78 -19.89
CA SER A 139 -6.37 2.06 -21.25
C SER A 139 -4.93 2.58 -21.32
N ASN A 140 -4.41 3.10 -20.20
CA ASN A 140 -3.02 3.52 -20.01
C ASN A 140 -2.31 2.65 -18.96
N ALA A 141 -2.66 1.38 -18.85
CA ALA A 141 -2.05 0.44 -17.91
C ALA A 141 -2.07 0.92 -16.43
N TRP A 142 -3.09 1.67 -16.06
CA TRP A 142 -3.21 2.31 -14.74
C TRP A 142 -2.06 3.27 -14.42
N LEU A 143 -1.40 3.80 -15.44
CA LEU A 143 -0.38 4.85 -15.26
C LEU A 143 -1.03 6.22 -15.43
N PRO A 144 -0.69 7.21 -14.59
CA PRO A 144 -1.24 8.54 -14.70
C PRO A 144 -0.68 9.30 -15.91
N ARG A 145 -1.49 10.16 -16.48
CA ARG A 145 -1.08 11.08 -17.58
C ARG A 145 -0.49 12.34 -16.95
N ILE A 146 0.82 12.50 -17.04
CA ILE A 146 1.54 13.61 -16.38
C ILE A 146 1.12 14.98 -16.91
N GLU A 147 0.73 15.06 -18.17
CA GLU A 147 0.33 16.32 -18.83
C GLU A 147 -0.86 17.03 -18.15
N GLY A 148 -1.72 16.25 -17.46
CA GLY A 148 -2.85 16.80 -16.68
C GLY A 148 -2.49 17.26 -15.28
N LEU A 149 -1.36 16.81 -14.72
CA LEU A 149 -1.00 17.06 -13.33
C LEU A 149 -0.71 18.56 -13.07
N GLU A 150 0.04 19.21 -13.95
CA GLU A 150 0.42 20.61 -13.78
C GLU A 150 -0.81 21.54 -13.74
N GLN A 151 -1.86 21.20 -14.51
CA GLN A 151 -3.13 21.96 -14.53
C GLN A 151 -3.97 21.77 -13.25
N MET A 152 -3.72 20.72 -12.47
CA MET A 152 -4.41 20.47 -11.21
C MET A 152 -3.79 21.22 -10.03
N ILE A 153 -2.59 21.80 -10.20
CA ILE A 153 -1.92 22.55 -9.15
C ILE A 153 -2.58 23.94 -8.98
N LYS A 154 -3.04 24.22 -7.79
CA LYS A 154 -3.67 25.51 -7.38
C LYS A 154 -2.71 26.30 -6.49
N PRO A 155 -2.94 27.62 -6.29
CA PRO A 155 -2.08 28.43 -5.40
C PRO A 155 -2.01 27.94 -3.95
N ASN A 156 -3.05 27.25 -3.49
CA ASN A 156 -3.14 26.66 -2.14
C ASN A 156 -2.82 25.15 -2.12
N THR A 157 -2.26 24.59 -3.19
CA THR A 157 -1.83 23.17 -3.21
C THR A 157 -0.65 22.98 -2.24
N LYS A 158 -0.73 21.95 -1.40
CA LYS A 158 0.31 21.60 -0.43
C LYS A 158 1.07 20.32 -0.81
N ALA A 159 0.39 19.38 -1.46
CA ALA A 159 1.03 18.11 -1.79
C ALA A 159 0.47 17.45 -3.06
N ILE A 160 1.33 16.65 -3.69
CA ILE A 160 0.96 15.58 -4.62
C ILE A 160 1.13 14.26 -3.85
N ILE A 161 0.08 13.43 -3.82
CA ILE A 161 0.02 12.19 -3.05
C ILE A 161 0.02 11.01 -4.03
N LEU A 162 0.98 10.09 -3.86
CA LEU A 162 1.18 8.90 -4.67
C LEU A 162 1.06 7.65 -3.81
N ASN A 163 0.75 6.51 -4.44
CA ASN A 163 0.89 5.18 -3.85
C ASN A 163 1.64 4.29 -4.86
N ASN A 164 2.89 3.96 -4.56
CA ASN A 164 3.77 3.28 -5.51
C ASN A 164 4.62 2.16 -4.86
N PRO A 165 4.41 0.88 -5.21
CA PRO A 165 3.38 0.32 -6.10
C PRO A 165 1.94 0.60 -5.65
N ASN A 166 1.00 0.70 -6.61
CA ASN A 166 -0.36 1.13 -6.36
C ASN A 166 -1.27 0.00 -5.84
N ASN A 167 -2.11 0.31 -4.88
CA ASN A 167 -3.29 -0.47 -4.48
C ASN A 167 -4.54 0.28 -4.94
N PRO A 168 -5.42 -0.30 -5.78
CA PRO A 168 -5.58 -1.74 -6.02
C PRO A 168 -4.88 -2.30 -7.27
N THR A 169 -4.33 -1.47 -8.15
CA THR A 169 -4.05 -1.84 -9.54
C THR A 169 -2.75 -2.64 -9.73
N GLY A 170 -1.80 -2.51 -8.80
CA GLY A 170 -0.46 -3.09 -8.94
C GLY A 170 0.43 -2.36 -9.96
N ALA A 171 0.00 -1.20 -10.46
CA ALA A 171 0.80 -0.36 -11.34
C ALA A 171 2.01 0.21 -10.62
N VAL A 172 3.12 0.38 -11.35
CA VAL A 172 4.38 0.91 -10.82
C VAL A 172 4.80 2.15 -11.60
N LEU A 173 4.91 3.29 -10.91
CA LEU A 173 5.49 4.49 -11.49
C LEU A 173 7.01 4.31 -11.59
N ASN A 174 7.54 4.39 -12.79
CA ASN A 174 8.97 4.29 -13.02
C ASN A 174 9.71 5.57 -12.59
N LYS A 175 11.05 5.50 -12.56
CA LYS A 175 11.92 6.61 -12.13
C LYS A 175 11.66 7.89 -12.95
N GLU A 176 11.46 7.77 -14.26
CA GLU A 176 11.24 8.91 -15.14
C GLU A 176 9.93 9.65 -14.78
N THR A 177 8.85 8.91 -14.58
CA THR A 177 7.56 9.46 -14.13
C THR A 177 7.69 10.15 -12.77
N LEU A 178 8.37 9.53 -11.81
CA LEU A 178 8.62 10.12 -10.49
C LEU A 178 9.42 11.42 -10.58
N LEU A 179 10.44 11.50 -11.44
CA LEU A 179 11.22 12.73 -11.66
C LEU A 179 10.35 13.82 -12.27
N ARG A 180 9.48 13.52 -13.23
CA ARG A 180 8.54 14.50 -13.81
C ARG A 180 7.55 15.04 -12.76
N VAL A 181 7.05 14.20 -11.86
CA VAL A 181 6.21 14.64 -10.72
C VAL A 181 7.00 15.57 -9.80
N ILE A 182 8.25 15.23 -9.48
CA ILE A 182 9.14 16.05 -8.67
C ILE A 182 9.39 17.41 -9.33
N ASP A 183 9.62 17.47 -10.64
CA ASP A 183 9.87 18.73 -11.34
C ASP A 183 8.65 19.66 -11.31
N ILE A 184 7.43 19.12 -11.40
CA ILE A 184 6.20 19.89 -11.21
C ILE A 184 6.10 20.40 -9.76
N ALA A 185 6.36 19.53 -8.79
CA ALA A 185 6.31 19.88 -7.37
C ALA A 185 7.35 20.96 -6.99
N LYS A 186 8.57 20.88 -7.53
CA LYS A 186 9.62 21.89 -7.33
C LYS A 186 9.22 23.27 -7.84
N LYS A 187 8.58 23.35 -9.01
CA LYS A 187 8.11 24.63 -9.57
C LYS A 187 7.08 25.31 -8.68
N ALA A 188 6.27 24.54 -7.98
CA ALA A 188 5.19 25.01 -7.11
C ALA A 188 5.59 25.06 -5.62
N ASP A 189 6.80 24.63 -5.27
CA ASP A 189 7.32 24.48 -3.90
C ASP A 189 6.39 23.67 -2.98
N ILE A 190 5.89 22.52 -3.46
CA ILE A 190 4.96 21.64 -2.75
C ILE A 190 5.58 20.29 -2.42
N THR A 191 5.01 19.60 -1.44
CA THR A 191 5.46 18.28 -1.00
C THR A 191 5.05 17.20 -2.01
N VAL A 192 5.94 16.22 -2.26
CA VAL A 192 5.55 14.94 -2.88
C VAL A 192 5.53 13.87 -1.81
N PHE A 193 4.35 13.37 -1.50
CA PHE A 193 4.16 12.25 -0.60
C PHE A 193 3.93 10.96 -1.39
N SER A 194 4.72 9.92 -1.13
CA SER A 194 4.59 8.58 -1.70
C SER A 194 4.35 7.53 -0.61
N ASP A 195 3.17 6.90 -0.62
CA ASP A 195 2.94 5.69 0.16
C ASP A 195 3.60 4.51 -0.56
N GLU A 196 4.73 4.06 -0.01
CA GLU A 196 5.58 3.00 -0.57
C GLU A 196 5.43 1.67 0.19
N VAL A 197 4.27 1.45 0.84
CA VAL A 197 4.03 0.29 1.69
C VAL A 197 4.23 -1.06 0.98
N PHE A 198 4.09 -1.10 -0.34
CA PHE A 198 4.33 -2.29 -1.16
C PHE A 198 5.76 -2.39 -1.70
N SER A 199 6.58 -1.34 -1.59
CA SER A 199 7.99 -1.43 -1.94
C SER A 199 8.74 -2.34 -0.92
N PRO A 200 9.60 -3.28 -1.37
CA PRO A 200 10.07 -3.49 -2.75
C PRO A 200 9.41 -4.70 -3.48
N LEU A 201 8.11 -4.94 -3.37
CA LEU A 201 7.41 -5.97 -4.15
C LEU A 201 7.26 -5.52 -5.61
N PHE A 202 8.27 -5.73 -6.42
CA PHE A 202 8.29 -5.48 -7.86
C PHE A 202 8.44 -6.80 -8.61
N PHE A 203 7.67 -6.97 -9.71
CA PHE A 203 7.69 -8.18 -10.52
C PHE A 203 8.48 -8.01 -11.82
N THR A 204 8.85 -6.79 -12.14
CA THR A 204 9.69 -6.39 -13.28
C THR A 204 11.10 -6.04 -12.81
N ASP A 205 12.05 -5.99 -13.75
CA ASP A 205 13.44 -5.59 -13.45
C ASP A 205 13.59 -4.08 -13.21
N ALA A 206 12.67 -3.28 -13.73
CA ALA A 206 12.64 -1.83 -13.55
C ALA A 206 12.10 -1.45 -12.17
N LYS A 207 12.92 -1.55 -11.13
CA LYS A 207 12.58 -1.19 -9.75
C LYS A 207 12.83 0.31 -9.54
N PRO A 208 11.79 1.14 -9.41
CA PRO A 208 12.00 2.55 -9.12
C PRO A 208 12.65 2.73 -7.75
N PRO A 209 13.55 3.71 -7.59
CA PRO A 209 14.05 4.09 -6.27
C PRO A 209 12.94 4.76 -5.46
N SER A 210 13.09 4.78 -4.13
CA SER A 210 12.20 5.55 -3.26
C SER A 210 12.20 7.03 -3.64
N ILE A 211 11.04 7.68 -3.53
CA ILE A 211 10.86 9.09 -3.90
C ILE A 211 11.85 10.01 -3.16
N VAL A 212 12.18 9.68 -1.92
CA VAL A 212 13.09 10.49 -1.07
C VAL A 212 14.55 10.43 -1.52
N SER A 213 14.93 9.49 -2.38
CA SER A 213 16.27 9.38 -2.93
C SER A 213 16.47 10.15 -4.26
N LEU A 214 15.42 10.83 -4.76
CA LEU A 214 15.42 11.47 -6.07
C LEU A 214 15.83 12.96 -6.06
N GLY A 215 16.42 13.45 -4.96
CA GLY A 215 17.07 14.76 -4.93
C GLY A 215 16.13 15.97 -4.81
N TYR A 216 15.01 15.80 -4.13
CA TYR A 216 14.13 16.89 -3.72
C TYR A 216 13.81 16.77 -2.23
N ALA A 217 14.24 17.76 -1.43
CA ALA A 217 14.13 17.69 0.02
C ALA A 217 12.68 17.64 0.52
N ASN A 218 11.72 18.26 -0.22
CA ASN A 218 10.30 18.22 0.11
C ASN A 218 9.60 16.95 -0.40
N THR A 219 10.32 15.82 -0.46
CA THR A 219 9.73 14.49 -0.65
C THR A 219 9.62 13.76 0.67
N VAL A 220 8.57 12.97 0.81
CA VAL A 220 8.35 12.11 1.97
C VAL A 220 7.79 10.77 1.52
N ALA A 221 8.30 9.69 2.09
CA ALA A 221 7.75 8.36 1.88
C ALA A 221 7.22 7.78 3.19
N THR A 222 6.18 6.96 3.09
CA THR A 222 5.75 6.07 4.18
C THR A 222 5.91 4.63 3.78
N GLY A 223 6.21 3.79 4.75
CA GLY A 223 6.37 2.36 4.55
C GLY A 223 5.92 1.56 5.75
N SER A 224 5.91 0.24 5.61
CA SER A 224 5.48 -0.65 6.69
C SER A 224 5.98 -2.07 6.47
N LEU A 225 6.11 -2.81 7.56
CA LEU A 225 6.33 -4.26 7.49
C LEU A 225 5.07 -5.07 7.16
N SER A 226 3.91 -4.41 7.08
CA SER A 226 2.62 -5.09 6.93
C SER A 226 2.38 -5.73 5.57
N LYS A 227 2.97 -5.20 4.49
CA LYS A 227 2.67 -5.62 3.11
C LYS A 227 3.86 -6.32 2.47
N ALA A 228 4.86 -5.57 2.01
CA ALA A 228 6.03 -6.13 1.34
C ALA A 228 6.78 -7.15 2.21
N PHE A 229 6.85 -6.93 3.50
CA PHE A 229 7.58 -7.80 4.44
C PHE A 229 6.70 -8.87 5.10
N ALA A 230 5.41 -8.97 4.75
CA ALA A 230 4.48 -10.01 5.22
C ALA A 230 4.29 -10.08 6.75
N LEU A 231 4.46 -8.99 7.48
CA LEU A 231 4.34 -8.92 8.94
C LEU A 231 3.24 -7.94 9.40
N PRO A 232 1.97 -8.11 8.95
CA PRO A 232 0.91 -7.15 9.30
C PRO A 232 0.58 -7.13 10.80
N GLY A 233 0.81 -8.24 11.51
CA GLY A 233 0.46 -8.40 12.92
C GLY A 233 1.33 -7.61 13.89
N ILE A 234 2.58 -7.26 13.51
CA ILE A 234 3.49 -6.51 14.39
C ILE A 234 3.25 -5.00 14.41
N ARG A 235 2.29 -4.50 13.65
CA ARG A 235 1.88 -3.10 13.67
C ARG A 235 3.01 -2.08 13.61
N LEU A 236 3.95 -2.22 12.68
CA LEU A 236 5.08 -1.30 12.53
C LEU A 236 5.20 -0.73 11.13
N GLY A 237 5.40 0.59 11.07
CA GLY A 237 5.64 1.37 9.87
C GLY A 237 6.56 2.55 10.14
N TRP A 238 6.74 3.42 9.17
CA TRP A 238 7.63 4.57 9.26
C TRP A 238 7.23 5.71 8.31
N ILE A 239 7.73 6.89 8.65
CA ILE A 239 7.81 8.06 7.78
C ILE A 239 9.31 8.30 7.54
N ILE A 240 9.68 8.64 6.31
CA ILE A 240 11.05 9.00 5.97
C ILE A 240 11.07 10.23 5.07
N THR A 241 11.90 11.22 5.41
CA THR A 241 12.08 12.47 4.64
C THR A 241 13.39 13.14 5.01
N GLU A 242 13.96 13.92 4.10
CA GLU A 242 15.10 14.81 4.37
C GLU A 242 14.67 16.17 4.94
N ASN A 243 13.40 16.51 4.87
CA ASN A 243 12.88 17.78 5.38
C ASN A 243 12.88 17.77 6.92
N ALA A 244 13.92 18.38 7.52
CA ALA A 244 14.10 18.41 8.97
C ALA A 244 12.94 19.14 9.71
N GLU A 245 12.37 20.17 9.10
CA GLU A 245 11.22 20.89 9.68
C GLU A 245 9.99 19.98 9.70
N LEU A 246 9.79 19.16 8.66
CA LEU A 246 8.71 18.19 8.63
C LEU A 246 8.91 17.09 9.70
N VAL A 247 10.13 16.57 9.85
CA VAL A 247 10.47 15.61 10.93
C VAL A 247 10.14 16.20 12.30
N LYS A 248 10.54 17.44 12.56
CA LYS A 248 10.27 18.14 13.80
C LYS A 248 8.76 18.33 14.04
N ALA A 249 8.00 18.76 13.02
CA ALA A 249 6.55 18.98 13.13
C ALA A 249 5.79 17.67 13.42
N ILE A 250 6.18 16.57 12.76
CA ILE A 250 5.58 15.25 12.98
C ILE A 250 5.89 14.77 14.41
N ASN A 251 7.12 14.91 14.89
CA ASN A 251 7.50 14.52 16.25
C ASN A 251 6.76 15.31 17.33
N MET A 252 6.44 16.58 17.10
CA MET A 252 5.58 17.36 18.02
C MET A 252 4.17 16.75 18.08
N LYS A 253 3.56 16.38 16.96
CA LYS A 253 2.23 15.71 16.94
C LYS A 253 2.28 14.32 17.55
N ARG A 254 3.38 13.59 17.34
CA ARG A 254 3.58 12.27 17.91
C ARG A 254 3.45 12.23 19.43
N ALA A 255 3.92 13.25 20.12
CA ALA A 255 3.80 13.36 21.58
C ALA A 255 2.33 13.31 22.07
N TYR A 256 1.37 13.68 21.20
CA TYR A 256 -0.07 13.66 21.49
C TYR A 256 -0.81 12.44 20.96
N THR A 257 -0.12 11.53 20.24
CA THR A 257 -0.75 10.37 19.60
C THR A 257 -0.16 9.04 20.07
N THR A 258 1.07 8.74 19.72
CA THR A 258 1.66 7.39 19.89
C THR A 258 2.78 7.34 20.93
N ILE A 259 3.37 8.49 21.31
CA ILE A 259 4.55 8.63 22.16
C ILE A 259 5.73 7.82 21.62
N ALA A 260 5.64 6.48 21.69
CA ALA A 260 6.64 5.53 21.21
C ALA A 260 5.96 4.27 20.64
N VAL A 261 6.72 3.44 19.95
CA VAL A 261 6.26 2.12 19.50
C VAL A 261 6.63 1.03 20.52
N SER A 262 5.94 -0.11 20.42
CA SER A 262 6.23 -1.29 21.23
C SER A 262 7.68 -1.76 21.04
N GLN A 263 8.36 -2.06 22.16
CA GLN A 263 9.71 -2.61 22.18
C GLN A 263 9.77 -4.02 21.57
N ILE A 264 8.71 -4.80 21.75
CA ILE A 264 8.58 -6.16 21.19
C ILE A 264 8.48 -6.07 19.68
N ASP A 265 7.53 -5.27 19.18
CA ASP A 265 7.34 -5.09 17.72
C ASP A 265 8.57 -4.48 17.07
N GLY A 266 9.21 -3.50 17.73
CA GLY A 266 10.47 -2.92 17.29
C GLY A 266 11.64 -3.92 17.27
N GLY A 267 11.63 -4.92 18.16
CA GLY A 267 12.59 -6.03 18.15
C GLY A 267 12.41 -6.95 16.95
N ILE A 268 11.18 -7.43 16.75
CA ILE A 268 10.82 -8.27 15.59
C ILE A 268 11.12 -7.54 14.27
N ALA A 269 10.79 -6.25 14.21
CA ALA A 269 11.07 -5.40 13.05
C ALA A 269 12.58 -5.28 12.78
N SER A 270 13.38 -5.07 13.84
CA SER A 270 14.85 -4.99 13.72
C SER A 270 15.46 -6.30 13.23
N PHE A 271 14.88 -7.43 13.62
CA PHE A 271 15.26 -8.74 13.12
C PHE A 271 14.90 -8.90 11.64
N ALA A 272 13.66 -8.60 11.25
CA ALA A 272 13.17 -8.75 9.88
C ALA A 272 13.93 -7.85 8.88
N LEU A 273 14.37 -6.66 9.32
CA LEU A 273 15.15 -5.71 8.52
C LEU A 273 16.67 -5.85 8.70
N ASP A 274 17.14 -6.90 9.37
CA ASP A 274 18.56 -7.20 9.44
C ASP A 274 19.08 -7.71 8.08
N PRO A 275 20.27 -7.28 7.62
CA PRO A 275 20.87 -7.76 6.38
C PRO A 275 20.98 -9.29 6.27
N ALA A 276 21.04 -10.00 7.39
CA ALA A 276 21.06 -11.47 7.43
C ALA A 276 19.68 -12.11 7.17
N VAL A 277 18.57 -11.33 7.20
CA VAL A 277 17.18 -11.82 7.07
C VAL A 277 16.47 -11.23 5.87
N THR A 278 16.60 -9.93 5.67
CA THR A 278 15.82 -9.18 4.65
C THR A 278 15.89 -9.80 3.25
N PRO A 279 17.05 -10.22 2.71
CA PRO A 279 17.11 -10.78 1.37
C PRO A 279 16.24 -12.03 1.19
N ALA A 280 16.36 -12.98 2.12
CA ALA A 280 15.59 -14.23 2.07
C ALA A 280 14.09 -14.00 2.29
N LEU A 281 13.71 -13.07 3.19
CA LEU A 281 12.32 -12.68 3.40
C LEU A 281 11.71 -12.06 2.15
N MET A 282 12.43 -11.17 1.48
CA MET A 282 11.96 -10.52 0.25
C MET A 282 11.88 -11.48 -0.92
N GLU A 283 12.86 -12.36 -1.10
CA GLU A 283 12.83 -13.40 -2.13
C GLU A 283 11.60 -14.31 -1.97
N ARG A 284 11.36 -14.80 -0.75
CA ARG A 284 10.15 -15.57 -0.41
C ARG A 284 8.88 -14.82 -0.79
N ASN A 285 8.75 -13.57 -0.40
CA ASN A 285 7.52 -12.81 -0.59
C ASN A 285 7.28 -12.46 -2.06
N ILE A 286 8.33 -12.14 -2.81
CA ILE A 286 8.24 -11.91 -4.26
C ILE A 286 7.84 -13.20 -4.98
N GLN A 287 8.40 -14.35 -4.59
CA GLN A 287 8.06 -15.64 -5.18
C GLN A 287 6.59 -16.01 -4.94
N LEU A 288 6.08 -15.84 -3.72
CA LEU A 288 4.66 -16.06 -3.42
C LEU A 288 3.74 -15.17 -4.27
N CYS A 289 4.08 -13.90 -4.43
CA CYS A 289 3.31 -13.00 -5.28
C CYS A 289 3.38 -13.37 -6.77
N ARG A 290 4.52 -13.84 -7.27
CA ARG A 290 4.67 -14.32 -8.65
C ARG A 290 3.83 -15.57 -8.89
N GLU A 291 3.83 -16.53 -7.97
CA GLU A 291 2.94 -17.71 -8.05
C GLU A 291 1.46 -17.29 -8.08
N GLY A 292 1.05 -16.35 -7.22
CA GLY A 292 -0.30 -15.80 -7.24
C GLY A 292 -0.63 -15.10 -8.55
N LEU A 293 0.32 -14.35 -9.11
CA LEU A 293 0.18 -13.69 -10.40
C LEU A 293 -0.06 -14.71 -11.54
N ASP A 294 0.69 -15.82 -11.56
CA ASP A 294 0.54 -16.88 -12.55
C ASP A 294 -0.82 -17.59 -12.42
N LEU A 295 -1.30 -17.81 -11.19
CA LEU A 295 -2.62 -18.40 -10.95
C LEU A 295 -3.76 -17.51 -11.48
N ILE A 296 -3.68 -16.20 -11.24
CA ILE A 296 -4.69 -15.24 -11.74
C ILE A 296 -4.57 -15.09 -13.27
N GLU A 297 -3.36 -15.04 -13.82
CA GLU A 297 -3.17 -15.05 -15.27
C GLU A 297 -3.80 -16.28 -15.92
N GLY A 298 -3.68 -17.45 -15.28
CA GLY A 298 -4.36 -18.67 -15.69
C GLY A 298 -5.89 -18.52 -15.69
N LEU A 299 -6.48 -17.92 -14.66
CA LEU A 299 -7.92 -17.63 -14.60
C LEU A 299 -8.35 -16.73 -15.77
N VAL A 300 -7.62 -15.63 -16.03
CA VAL A 300 -7.90 -14.70 -17.13
C VAL A 300 -7.84 -15.41 -18.48
N LYS A 301 -6.77 -16.20 -18.74
CA LYS A 301 -6.59 -16.95 -20.00
C LYS A 301 -7.69 -17.98 -20.26
N ARG A 302 -8.23 -18.62 -19.21
CA ARG A 302 -9.34 -19.59 -19.35
C ARG A 302 -10.71 -18.94 -19.51
N ASN A 303 -10.83 -17.64 -19.22
CA ASN A 303 -12.10 -16.90 -19.27
C ASN A 303 -11.94 -15.55 -20.00
N PRO A 304 -11.44 -15.52 -21.26
CA PRO A 304 -11.04 -14.30 -21.97
C PRO A 304 -12.21 -13.34 -22.24
N ASP A 305 -13.44 -13.88 -22.39
CA ASP A 305 -14.66 -13.12 -22.64
C ASP A 305 -15.34 -12.63 -21.36
N ARG A 306 -14.88 -13.09 -20.20
CA ARG A 306 -15.50 -12.82 -18.89
C ARG A 306 -14.60 -12.07 -17.93
N VAL A 307 -13.27 -12.16 -18.08
CA VAL A 307 -12.30 -11.55 -17.15
C VAL A 307 -11.25 -10.77 -17.92
N LYS A 308 -11.09 -9.50 -17.57
CA LYS A 308 -10.03 -8.62 -18.08
C LYS A 308 -9.16 -8.12 -16.94
N TRP A 309 -7.94 -7.78 -17.24
CA TRP A 309 -7.05 -7.11 -16.32
C TRP A 309 -5.89 -6.42 -17.05
N VAL A 310 -5.28 -5.48 -16.37
CA VAL A 310 -3.91 -5.05 -16.63
C VAL A 310 -3.02 -5.84 -15.67
N LYS A 311 -2.04 -6.58 -16.19
CA LYS A 311 -1.16 -7.41 -15.38
C LYS A 311 -0.37 -6.53 -14.42
N PRO A 312 -0.42 -6.76 -13.10
CA PRO A 312 0.34 -5.99 -12.11
C PRO A 312 1.85 -6.08 -12.32
N GLU A 313 2.54 -4.95 -12.13
CA GLU A 313 4.01 -4.88 -12.13
C GLU A 313 4.60 -4.88 -10.73
N GLY A 314 3.76 -4.71 -9.70
CA GLY A 314 4.16 -4.72 -8.29
C GLY A 314 2.96 -4.88 -7.36
N ALA A 315 3.17 -4.63 -6.07
CA ALA A 315 2.21 -4.77 -4.97
C ALA A 315 1.80 -6.23 -4.70
N GLY A 316 0.95 -6.42 -3.68
CA GLY A 316 0.39 -7.72 -3.30
C GLY A 316 -1.05 -7.94 -3.77
N THR A 317 -1.51 -7.17 -4.78
CA THR A 317 -2.89 -7.18 -5.26
C THR A 317 -2.97 -7.10 -6.78
N ALA A 318 -4.05 -7.65 -7.34
CA ALA A 318 -4.46 -7.43 -8.72
C ALA A 318 -5.86 -6.81 -8.76
N PHE A 319 -6.14 -6.04 -9.83
CA PHE A 319 -7.43 -5.41 -10.08
C PHE A 319 -8.00 -5.98 -11.36
N ILE A 320 -8.89 -6.98 -11.22
CA ILE A 320 -9.52 -7.70 -12.33
C ILE A 320 -10.90 -7.12 -12.62
N GLN A 321 -11.30 -7.06 -13.88
CA GLN A 321 -12.66 -6.70 -14.29
C GLN A 321 -13.43 -7.96 -14.72
N VAL A 322 -14.61 -8.16 -14.14
CA VAL A 322 -15.52 -9.25 -14.52
C VAL A 322 -16.64 -8.69 -15.41
N LEU A 323 -16.92 -9.42 -16.50
CA LEU A 323 -17.96 -9.11 -17.45
C LEU A 323 -19.11 -10.12 -17.35
N ASP A 324 -20.32 -9.68 -17.62
CA ASP A 324 -21.51 -10.53 -17.72
C ASP A 324 -21.51 -11.39 -19.02
N GLY A 325 -22.54 -12.21 -19.22
CA GLY A 325 -22.68 -13.04 -20.42
C GLY A 325 -22.85 -12.27 -21.74
N LYS A 326 -23.03 -10.94 -21.66
CA LYS A 326 -23.16 -10.04 -22.83
C LYS A 326 -21.90 -9.19 -23.06
N GLY A 327 -20.88 -9.35 -22.22
CA GLY A 327 -19.62 -8.60 -22.29
C GLY A 327 -19.65 -7.24 -21.63
N ALA A 328 -20.69 -6.90 -20.85
CA ALA A 328 -20.76 -5.67 -20.06
C ALA A 328 -20.18 -5.87 -18.67
N PRO A 329 -19.56 -4.83 -18.05
CA PRO A 329 -19.10 -4.92 -16.66
C PRO A 329 -20.24 -5.25 -15.69
N VAL A 330 -20.03 -6.24 -14.83
CA VAL A 330 -21.02 -6.63 -13.81
C VAL A 330 -21.21 -5.53 -12.76
N ASP A 331 -22.30 -5.59 -11.98
CA ASP A 331 -22.39 -4.85 -10.72
C ASP A 331 -21.44 -5.52 -9.73
N ASP A 332 -20.38 -4.83 -9.33
CA ASP A 332 -19.31 -5.37 -8.49
C ASP A 332 -19.79 -5.67 -7.07
N VAL A 333 -20.76 -4.91 -6.53
CA VAL A 333 -21.33 -5.14 -5.21
C VAL A 333 -22.22 -6.38 -5.22
N ASP A 334 -23.15 -6.49 -6.19
CA ASP A 334 -24.01 -7.65 -6.33
C ASP A 334 -23.20 -8.92 -6.58
N PHE A 335 -22.22 -8.85 -7.51
CA PHE A 335 -21.34 -9.98 -7.81
C PHE A 335 -20.58 -10.45 -6.57
N CYS A 336 -19.88 -9.56 -5.86
CA CYS A 336 -19.09 -9.92 -4.68
C CYS A 336 -19.95 -10.39 -3.50
N THR A 337 -21.15 -9.85 -3.33
CA THR A 337 -22.10 -10.28 -2.31
C THR A 337 -22.56 -11.72 -2.58
N LYS A 338 -23.06 -11.99 -3.78
CA LYS A 338 -23.51 -13.34 -4.16
C LYS A 338 -22.38 -14.36 -4.13
N LEU A 339 -21.18 -13.98 -4.59
CA LEU A 339 -19.99 -14.84 -4.53
C LEU A 339 -19.64 -15.24 -3.09
N ALA A 340 -19.71 -14.30 -2.16
CA ALA A 340 -19.45 -14.57 -0.74
C ALA A 340 -20.53 -15.50 -0.13
N GLU A 341 -21.80 -15.29 -0.48
CA GLU A 341 -22.93 -16.04 0.04
C GLU A 341 -23.04 -17.47 -0.53
N THR A 342 -22.72 -17.66 -1.82
CA THR A 342 -22.93 -18.96 -2.51
C THR A 342 -21.66 -19.80 -2.60
N GLU A 343 -20.50 -19.19 -2.76
CA GLU A 343 -19.21 -19.87 -2.95
C GLU A 343 -18.23 -19.66 -1.79
N SER A 344 -18.63 -18.90 -0.77
CA SER A 344 -17.79 -18.54 0.39
C SER A 344 -16.45 -17.89 0.01
N VAL A 345 -16.41 -17.13 -1.09
CA VAL A 345 -15.23 -16.37 -1.58
C VAL A 345 -15.45 -14.87 -1.36
N CYS A 346 -14.56 -14.24 -0.63
CA CYS A 346 -14.59 -12.79 -0.42
C CYS A 346 -13.57 -12.07 -1.29
N LEU A 347 -14.03 -11.17 -2.16
CA LEU A 347 -13.24 -10.19 -2.92
C LEU A 347 -13.57 -8.78 -2.43
N ILE A 348 -12.80 -7.77 -2.87
CA ILE A 348 -13.12 -6.35 -2.63
C ILE A 348 -13.76 -5.76 -3.89
N PRO A 349 -15.02 -5.32 -3.86
CA PRO A 349 -15.68 -4.67 -4.99
C PRO A 349 -15.02 -3.33 -5.31
N GLY A 350 -14.68 -3.11 -6.58
CA GLY A 350 -13.88 -1.97 -7.03
C GLY A 350 -14.64 -0.65 -6.97
N GLY A 351 -15.84 -0.61 -7.53
CA GLY A 351 -16.67 0.59 -7.56
C GLY A 351 -17.04 1.06 -6.16
N PHE A 352 -17.46 0.13 -5.29
CA PHE A 352 -17.82 0.47 -3.91
C PHE A 352 -16.62 0.93 -3.07
N CYS A 353 -15.50 0.18 -3.11
CA CYS A 353 -14.39 0.41 -2.17
C CYS A 353 -13.36 1.44 -2.65
N PHE A 354 -13.25 1.68 -3.96
CA PHE A 354 -12.26 2.59 -4.55
C PHE A 354 -12.91 3.72 -5.36
N GLY A 355 -14.21 3.65 -5.64
CA GLY A 355 -14.96 4.69 -6.35
C GLY A 355 -15.33 5.86 -5.43
N GLU A 356 -15.23 7.09 -5.97
CA GLU A 356 -15.54 8.35 -5.29
C GLU A 356 -16.77 9.03 -5.92
N GLY A 357 -17.94 8.43 -5.76
CA GLY A 357 -19.22 9.07 -6.05
C GLY A 357 -19.59 9.29 -7.51
N ALA A 358 -18.72 9.02 -8.47
CA ALA A 358 -19.11 8.99 -9.87
C ALA A 358 -19.78 7.64 -10.16
N GLU A 359 -21.02 7.65 -10.63
CA GLU A 359 -21.73 6.46 -11.06
C GLU A 359 -20.91 5.75 -12.15
N GLY A 360 -20.46 4.52 -11.86
CA GLY A 360 -19.68 3.70 -12.78
C GLY A 360 -18.16 3.74 -12.62
N ASP A 361 -17.57 4.54 -11.70
CA ASP A 361 -16.15 4.44 -11.40
C ASP A 361 -15.82 2.98 -10.98
N PHE A 362 -14.93 2.32 -11.75
CA PHE A 362 -14.46 0.94 -11.55
C PHE A 362 -15.57 -0.13 -11.55
N LYS A 363 -16.65 0.06 -12.30
CA LYS A 363 -17.73 -0.90 -12.46
C LYS A 363 -17.18 -2.25 -12.96
N GLY A 364 -17.57 -3.33 -12.28
CA GLY A 364 -17.12 -4.69 -12.57
C GLY A 364 -15.68 -5.00 -12.17
N TYR A 365 -14.94 -4.03 -11.62
CA TYR A 365 -13.62 -4.28 -11.09
C TYR A 365 -13.67 -4.87 -9.67
N MET A 366 -12.70 -5.74 -9.37
CA MET A 366 -12.54 -6.36 -8.05
C MET A 366 -11.06 -6.46 -7.71
N ARG A 367 -10.72 -6.15 -6.47
CA ARG A 367 -9.36 -6.40 -5.98
C ARG A 367 -9.26 -7.81 -5.43
N ILE A 368 -8.22 -8.52 -5.86
CA ILE A 368 -7.85 -9.86 -5.40
C ILE A 368 -6.41 -9.88 -4.89
N ILE A 369 -6.13 -10.70 -3.87
CA ILE A 369 -4.80 -10.89 -3.29
C ILE A 369 -3.88 -11.63 -4.29
N LEU A 370 -2.56 -11.31 -4.27
CA LEU A 370 -1.51 -12.05 -4.97
C LEU A 370 -0.64 -12.86 -4.01
N GLY A 371 -0.43 -12.36 -2.81
CA GLY A 371 0.61 -12.84 -1.89
C GLY A 371 0.31 -14.14 -1.15
N ASP A 372 -0.81 -14.80 -1.42
CA ASP A 372 -1.19 -16.09 -0.81
C ASP A 372 -1.60 -17.11 -1.89
N PRO A 373 -0.63 -17.73 -2.59
CA PRO A 373 -0.94 -18.67 -3.68
C PRO A 373 -1.64 -19.93 -3.19
N GLU A 374 -1.47 -20.34 -1.94
CA GLU A 374 -2.17 -21.52 -1.40
C GLU A 374 -3.68 -21.21 -1.26
N LEU A 375 -4.02 -20.07 -0.67
CA LEU A 375 -5.41 -19.62 -0.57
C LEU A 375 -6.03 -19.39 -1.96
N LEU A 376 -5.24 -18.88 -2.93
CA LEU A 376 -5.68 -18.74 -4.32
C LEU A 376 -5.99 -20.09 -4.97
N ARG A 377 -5.14 -21.13 -4.79
CA ARG A 377 -5.40 -22.48 -5.34
C ARG A 377 -6.72 -23.04 -4.82
N GLN A 378 -7.06 -22.76 -3.57
CA GLN A 378 -8.30 -23.23 -2.95
C GLN A 378 -9.51 -22.43 -3.42
N GLY A 379 -9.43 -21.11 -3.50
CA GLY A 379 -10.57 -20.23 -3.78
C GLY A 379 -10.85 -19.98 -5.27
N LEU A 380 -9.83 -19.97 -6.15
CA LEU A 380 -10.01 -19.68 -7.57
C LEU A 380 -10.96 -20.65 -8.30
N PRO A 381 -11.01 -21.96 -8.02
CA PRO A 381 -12.00 -22.85 -8.66
C PRO A 381 -13.44 -22.44 -8.38
N ALA A 382 -13.75 -21.99 -7.15
CA ALA A 382 -15.06 -21.51 -6.78
C ALA A 382 -15.38 -20.18 -7.49
N LEU A 383 -14.44 -19.22 -7.48
CA LEU A 383 -14.56 -17.97 -8.23
C LEU A 383 -14.80 -18.23 -9.72
N GLU A 384 -14.05 -19.15 -10.36
CA GLU A 384 -14.18 -19.44 -11.78
C GLU A 384 -15.55 -20.07 -12.13
N ARG A 385 -16.06 -20.99 -11.31
CA ARG A 385 -17.43 -21.52 -11.47
C ARG A 385 -18.47 -20.42 -11.42
N PHE A 386 -18.35 -19.54 -10.43
CA PHE A 386 -19.27 -18.44 -10.25
C PHE A 386 -19.25 -17.45 -11.42
N ILE A 387 -18.05 -17.04 -11.90
CA ILE A 387 -17.89 -16.18 -13.08
C ILE A 387 -18.62 -16.77 -14.31
N ARG A 388 -18.49 -18.08 -14.55
CA ARG A 388 -19.12 -18.75 -15.70
C ARG A 388 -20.64 -18.87 -15.58
N SER A 389 -21.18 -19.00 -14.37
CA SER A 389 -22.60 -19.15 -14.11
C SER A 389 -23.32 -17.81 -13.90
N TYR A 390 -22.58 -16.72 -13.66
CA TYR A 390 -23.18 -15.40 -13.45
C TYR A 390 -23.79 -14.87 -14.76
N PRO A 391 -25.06 -14.39 -14.75
CA PRO A 391 -25.81 -14.03 -15.94
C PRO A 391 -25.21 -12.90 -16.78
#